data_fd8523589ef8c3d8dcaae6393fa3c7e0
#
_entry.id   fd8523589ef8c3d8dcaae6393fa3c7e0
#
_cell.length_a   1.000
_cell.length_b   1.000
_cell.length_c   1.000
_cell.angle_alpha   90.00
_cell.angle_beta   90.00
_cell.angle_gamma   90.00
#
_symmetry.space_group_name_H-M   'P 1'
#
loop_
_entity.id
_entity.type
_entity.pdbx_description
1 polymer ?
#
loop_
_entity_poly.entity_id
_entity_poly.type
_entity_poly.pdbx_seq_one_letter_code
_entity_poly.pdbx_strand_id
1 'polypeptide(L)'
;FVSTMFTEQNQYRVVLAAPQAMQSGSAGLDAVFLKSADGKSIPLSAFTRTRETTGPLVISRQGQFPAVTASFNLAPGVALGEAVDAVHEAAAQAGLPASTQGAFQGTAQAFMASLTSQPLLILAALVTVYIVLGVMYESYIHPVTILSTLPSAGVGAVLALMACRMELTVIAVIGIILLIGIVKKNGIMMVDFALEAERTHGMPPREAIHQACLLRFRPIMMTTLAALLGALPMALGTGVGSELRRPLGVSIIGGLVISQALTLYTTPVIYLAFDRLARRLRGRGAAIPAPDTAGDPGVPDGRDGPGGRGEQGKQGKQGEHVGTDRP
;
A
#
# COMPACT_ATOMS: atom_id res chain seq x y z
N PHE A 1 -56.76 -1.50 2.94
CA PHE A 1 -56.68 -2.62 3.89
C PHE A 1 -57.98 -2.71 4.68
N VAL A 2 -58.57 -3.90 4.74
CA VAL A 2 -59.80 -4.15 5.50
C VAL A 2 -59.47 -4.79 6.84
N SER A 3 -58.65 -5.83 6.84
CA SER A 3 -58.20 -6.53 8.03
C SER A 3 -56.87 -7.27 7.84
N THR A 4 -56.35 -7.80 8.92
CA THR A 4 -55.18 -8.71 8.88
C THR A 4 -55.64 -10.03 9.52
N MET A 5 -55.47 -11.12 8.79
CA MET A 5 -55.66 -12.48 9.32
C MET A 5 -54.33 -12.98 9.88
N PHE A 6 -54.37 -13.39 11.12
CA PHE A 6 -53.24 -14.02 11.80
C PHE A 6 -53.44 -15.54 11.79
N THR A 7 -52.46 -16.25 11.29
CA THR A 7 -52.38 -17.70 11.41
C THR A 7 -51.20 -18.03 12.32
N GLU A 8 -51.05 -19.27 12.74
CA GLU A 8 -49.95 -19.67 13.63
C GLU A 8 -48.54 -19.42 13.07
N GLN A 9 -48.41 -19.34 11.74
CA GLN A 9 -47.13 -19.19 11.05
C GLN A 9 -46.96 -17.88 10.25
N ASN A 10 -48.10 -17.26 9.80
CA ASN A 10 -48.06 -16.13 8.88
C ASN A 10 -49.15 -15.10 9.16
N GLN A 11 -48.94 -13.89 8.66
CA GLN A 11 -49.93 -12.82 8.62
C GLN A 11 -50.37 -12.55 7.18
N TYR A 12 -51.66 -12.61 6.92
CA TYR A 12 -52.26 -12.31 5.61
C TYR A 12 -53.04 -11.00 5.70
N ARG A 13 -52.73 -10.08 4.82
CA ARG A 13 -53.46 -8.81 4.73
C ARG A 13 -54.61 -8.96 3.78
N VAL A 14 -55.82 -8.67 4.27
CA VAL A 14 -57.02 -8.63 3.44
C VAL A 14 -57.15 -7.23 2.83
N VAL A 15 -57.09 -7.18 1.49
CA VAL A 15 -57.16 -5.92 0.74
C VAL A 15 -58.41 -5.94 -0.10
N LEU A 16 -59.26 -4.92 0.04
CA LEU A 16 -60.35 -4.65 -0.87
C LEU A 16 -59.82 -3.84 -2.04
N ALA A 17 -59.90 -4.36 -3.23
CA ALA A 17 -59.45 -3.69 -4.45
C ALA A 17 -60.60 -3.60 -5.45
N ALA A 18 -60.58 -2.59 -6.29
CA ALA A 18 -61.50 -2.51 -7.44
C ALA A 18 -61.24 -3.68 -8.41
N PRO A 19 -62.25 -4.13 -9.15
CA PRO A 19 -62.09 -5.15 -10.19
C PRO A 19 -60.99 -4.75 -11.17
N GLN A 20 -60.26 -5.74 -11.69
CA GLN A 20 -59.11 -5.51 -12.57
C GLN A 20 -59.47 -4.68 -13.84
N ALA A 21 -60.69 -4.80 -14.33
CA ALA A 21 -61.20 -3.99 -15.45
C ALA A 21 -61.22 -2.47 -15.14
N MET A 22 -61.39 -2.09 -13.87
CA MET A 22 -61.38 -0.70 -13.43
C MET A 22 -59.97 -0.18 -13.08
N GLN A 23 -58.99 -1.08 -12.98
CA GLN A 23 -57.58 -0.72 -12.66
C GLN A 23 -56.75 -0.44 -13.93
N SER A 24 -57.32 -0.73 -15.11
CA SER A 24 -56.60 -0.61 -16.39
C SER A 24 -56.93 0.68 -17.11
N GLY A 25 -55.94 1.56 -17.25
CA GLY A 25 -56.03 2.79 -18.04
C GLY A 25 -56.91 3.91 -17.47
N SER A 26 -57.07 4.98 -18.25
CA SER A 26 -57.87 6.17 -17.88
C SER A 26 -59.36 5.88 -17.79
N ALA A 27 -59.87 4.86 -18.54
CA ALA A 27 -61.28 4.48 -18.56
C ALA A 27 -61.80 4.00 -17.17
N GLY A 28 -60.92 3.48 -16.30
CA GLY A 28 -61.29 3.10 -14.95
C GLY A 28 -61.68 4.29 -14.05
N LEU A 29 -61.17 5.47 -14.36
CA LEU A 29 -61.49 6.71 -13.62
C LEU A 29 -62.89 7.23 -13.88
N ASP A 30 -63.48 6.89 -15.02
CA ASP A 30 -64.88 7.27 -15.37
C ASP A 30 -65.90 6.55 -14.49
N ALA A 31 -65.54 5.43 -13.92
CA ALA A 31 -66.37 4.65 -13.01
C ALA A 31 -66.26 5.10 -11.54
N VAL A 32 -65.39 6.07 -11.24
CA VAL A 32 -65.23 6.62 -9.89
C VAL A 32 -66.15 7.82 -9.70
N PHE A 33 -67.09 7.71 -8.73
CA PHE A 33 -68.00 8.78 -8.39
C PHE A 33 -67.66 9.39 -7.06
N LEU A 34 -67.72 10.72 -6.99
CA LEU A 34 -67.60 11.48 -5.77
C LEU A 34 -68.94 12.07 -5.37
N LYS A 35 -69.22 12.10 -4.07
CA LYS A 35 -70.40 12.78 -3.51
C LYS A 35 -70.17 14.27 -3.40
N SER A 36 -71.03 15.07 -4.02
CA SER A 36 -71.08 16.52 -3.83
C SER A 36 -71.64 16.85 -2.44
N ALA A 37 -71.44 18.10 -1.96
CA ALA A 37 -72.02 18.60 -0.76
C ALA A 37 -73.59 18.46 -0.73
N ASP A 38 -74.19 18.52 -1.91
CA ASP A 38 -75.67 18.33 -2.10
C ASP A 38 -76.09 16.86 -2.18
N GLY A 39 -75.20 15.92 -1.91
CA GLY A 39 -75.49 14.47 -1.93
C GLY A 39 -75.59 13.80 -3.31
N LYS A 40 -75.34 14.54 -4.38
CA LYS A 40 -75.36 14.01 -5.77
C LYS A 40 -74.04 13.30 -6.07
N SER A 41 -74.10 12.17 -6.74
CA SER A 41 -72.92 11.46 -7.24
C SER A 41 -72.47 12.08 -8.57
N ILE A 42 -71.26 12.58 -8.63
CA ILE A 42 -70.65 13.21 -9.82
C ILE A 42 -69.46 12.31 -10.26
N PRO A 43 -69.38 11.90 -11.54
CA PRO A 43 -68.25 11.12 -12.01
C PRO A 43 -66.96 11.98 -11.97
N LEU A 44 -65.85 11.37 -11.66
CA LEU A 44 -64.51 12.01 -11.55
C LEU A 44 -64.13 12.69 -12.87
N SER A 45 -64.50 12.11 -13.99
CA SER A 45 -64.26 12.65 -15.34
C SER A 45 -64.91 14.00 -15.63
N ALA A 46 -65.99 14.35 -14.89
CA ALA A 46 -66.69 15.64 -15.08
C ALA A 46 -65.86 16.88 -14.69
N PHE A 47 -64.90 16.75 -13.84
CA PHE A 47 -64.06 17.85 -13.34
C PHE A 47 -62.53 17.57 -13.37
N THR A 48 -62.10 16.40 -13.93
CA THR A 48 -60.70 16.07 -14.07
C THR A 48 -60.34 15.86 -15.55
N ARG A 49 -59.07 16.17 -15.88
CA ARG A 49 -58.46 15.79 -17.18
C ARG A 49 -57.34 14.81 -16.90
N THR A 50 -57.42 13.65 -17.53
CA THR A 50 -56.38 12.64 -17.47
C THR A 50 -55.37 12.88 -18.60
N ARG A 51 -54.10 12.76 -18.27
CA ARG A 51 -53.01 12.81 -19.21
C ARG A 51 -52.08 11.63 -18.99
N GLU A 52 -51.82 10.87 -20.02
CA GLU A 52 -50.81 9.82 -19.93
C GLU A 52 -49.43 10.44 -19.93
N THR A 53 -48.64 10.06 -18.97
CA THR A 53 -47.26 10.50 -18.85
C THR A 53 -46.37 9.33 -18.42
N THR A 54 -45.09 9.44 -18.68
CA THR A 54 -44.12 8.47 -18.18
C THR A 54 -43.74 8.81 -16.75
N GLY A 55 -43.74 7.83 -15.88
CA GLY A 55 -43.30 7.98 -14.48
C GLY A 55 -42.35 6.85 -14.08
N PRO A 56 -41.59 7.02 -13.03
CA PRO A 56 -40.69 5.97 -12.55
C PRO A 56 -41.49 4.80 -12.02
N LEU A 57 -41.17 3.58 -12.49
CA LEU A 57 -41.75 2.34 -12.01
C LEU A 57 -41.43 2.05 -10.55
N VAL A 58 -40.26 2.47 -10.12
CA VAL A 58 -39.75 2.28 -8.76
C VAL A 58 -39.16 3.57 -8.26
N ILE A 59 -39.52 3.97 -7.05
CA ILE A 59 -38.89 5.08 -6.35
C ILE A 59 -37.85 4.50 -5.37
N SER A 60 -36.60 4.49 -5.81
CA SER A 60 -35.50 4.05 -4.98
C SER A 60 -35.17 5.13 -3.94
N ARG A 61 -34.74 4.70 -2.77
CA ARG A 61 -34.28 5.60 -1.69
C ARG A 61 -32.94 5.11 -1.16
N GLN A 62 -32.09 6.07 -0.85
CA GLN A 62 -30.83 5.82 -0.16
C GLN A 62 -30.80 6.69 1.11
N GLY A 63 -30.66 6.03 2.23
CA GLY A 63 -30.82 6.71 3.53
C GLY A 63 -32.23 7.27 3.64
N GLN A 64 -33.10 7.60 3.61
CA GLN A 64 -34.45 8.14 3.64
C GLN A 64 -34.77 9.12 2.47
N PHE A 65 -33.76 9.44 1.64
CA PHE A 65 -33.95 10.37 0.51
C PHE A 65 -34.22 9.62 -0.80
N PRO A 66 -35.09 10.14 -1.68
CA PRO A 66 -35.24 9.61 -3.03
C PRO A 66 -33.91 9.67 -3.76
N ALA A 67 -33.52 8.57 -4.42
CA ALA A 67 -32.27 8.46 -5.12
C ALA A 67 -32.43 7.81 -6.49
N VAL A 68 -31.62 8.26 -7.45
CA VAL A 68 -31.49 7.65 -8.76
C VAL A 68 -30.04 7.18 -8.90
N THR A 69 -29.86 5.90 -9.20
CA THR A 69 -28.53 5.35 -9.44
C THR A 69 -28.26 5.32 -10.93
N ALA A 70 -27.23 6.06 -11.37
CA ALA A 70 -26.68 5.94 -12.70
C ALA A 70 -25.46 5.02 -12.67
N SER A 71 -25.47 3.94 -13.45
CA SER A 71 -24.35 3.01 -13.58
C SER A 71 -23.64 3.22 -14.92
N PHE A 72 -22.33 3.09 -14.92
CA PHE A 72 -21.51 3.21 -16.12
C PHE A 72 -20.38 2.19 -16.11
N ASN A 73 -19.90 1.83 -17.29
CA ASN A 73 -18.69 1.06 -17.48
C ASN A 73 -17.62 1.96 -18.11
N LEU A 74 -16.38 1.70 -17.77
CA LEU A 74 -15.26 2.43 -18.36
C LEU A 74 -15.03 1.98 -19.80
N ALA A 75 -14.75 2.90 -20.68
CA ALA A 75 -14.25 2.58 -22.00
C ALA A 75 -12.82 2.01 -21.89
N PRO A 76 -12.38 1.16 -22.84
CA PRO A 76 -11.03 0.62 -22.81
C PRO A 76 -9.97 1.75 -22.77
N GLY A 77 -9.10 1.72 -21.78
CA GLY A 77 -8.03 2.69 -21.61
C GLY A 77 -8.39 4.00 -20.90
N VAL A 78 -9.61 4.10 -20.34
CA VAL A 78 -10.03 5.24 -19.51
C VAL A 78 -9.83 4.91 -18.04
N ALA A 79 -9.14 5.79 -17.31
CA ALA A 79 -8.90 5.64 -15.88
C ALA A 79 -10.19 5.91 -15.06
N LEU A 80 -10.37 5.16 -13.97
CA LEU A 80 -11.51 5.39 -13.07
C LEU A 80 -11.50 6.81 -12.46
N GLY A 81 -10.30 7.36 -12.19
CA GLY A 81 -10.16 8.73 -11.72
C GLY A 81 -10.66 9.76 -12.75
N GLU A 82 -10.28 9.57 -14.02
CA GLU A 82 -10.73 10.43 -15.14
C GLU A 82 -12.25 10.35 -15.32
N ALA A 83 -12.84 9.16 -15.17
CA ALA A 83 -14.28 9.00 -15.23
C ALA A 83 -14.99 9.69 -14.05
N VAL A 84 -14.43 9.66 -12.86
CA VAL A 84 -14.95 10.37 -11.68
C VAL A 84 -14.94 11.88 -11.92
N ASP A 85 -13.83 12.41 -12.45
CA ASP A 85 -13.70 13.84 -12.76
C ASP A 85 -14.69 14.25 -13.87
N ALA A 86 -14.83 13.42 -14.91
CA ALA A 86 -15.81 13.66 -15.99
C ALA A 86 -17.27 13.66 -15.48
N VAL A 87 -17.61 12.79 -14.54
CA VAL A 87 -18.93 12.77 -13.90
C VAL A 87 -19.16 14.04 -13.09
N HIS A 88 -18.16 14.50 -12.33
CA HIS A 88 -18.27 15.76 -11.58
C HIS A 88 -18.45 16.96 -12.52
N GLU A 89 -17.70 17.01 -13.60
CA GLU A 89 -17.83 18.06 -14.60
C GLU A 89 -19.20 18.04 -15.29
N ALA A 90 -19.68 16.86 -15.70
CA ALA A 90 -21.00 16.72 -16.29
C ALA A 90 -22.12 17.11 -15.32
N ALA A 91 -22.00 16.78 -14.05
CA ALA A 91 -22.96 17.19 -13.01
C ALA A 91 -22.99 18.71 -12.82
N ALA A 92 -21.83 19.36 -12.86
CA ALA A 92 -21.70 20.81 -12.80
C ALA A 92 -22.33 21.48 -14.02
N GLN A 93 -22.07 20.96 -15.23
CA GLN A 93 -22.64 21.46 -16.49
C GLN A 93 -24.16 21.27 -16.57
N ALA A 94 -24.68 20.20 -15.99
CA ALA A 94 -26.12 19.90 -15.94
C ALA A 94 -26.90 20.87 -15.03
N GLY A 95 -26.21 21.70 -14.24
CA GLY A 95 -26.85 22.69 -13.36
C GLY A 95 -27.76 22.07 -12.30
N LEU A 96 -27.33 20.94 -11.71
CA LEU A 96 -28.13 20.26 -10.67
C LEU A 96 -28.41 21.21 -9.50
N PRO A 97 -29.65 21.19 -8.96
CA PRO A 97 -29.99 22.00 -7.80
C PRO A 97 -29.07 21.68 -6.60
N ALA A 98 -28.78 22.67 -5.76
CA ALA A 98 -27.95 22.49 -4.56
C ALA A 98 -28.54 21.47 -3.55
N SER A 99 -29.83 21.12 -3.68
CA SER A 99 -30.49 20.08 -2.91
C SER A 99 -30.17 18.66 -3.39
N THR A 100 -29.56 18.51 -4.60
CA THR A 100 -29.20 17.22 -5.16
C THR A 100 -27.74 16.92 -4.81
N GLN A 101 -27.54 15.83 -4.06
CA GLN A 101 -26.20 15.37 -3.68
C GLN A 101 -25.81 14.16 -4.50
N GLY A 102 -24.67 14.22 -5.17
CA GLY A 102 -24.07 13.08 -5.86
C GLY A 102 -23.11 12.33 -4.95
N ALA A 103 -23.20 11.01 -4.91
CA ALA A 103 -22.26 10.16 -4.20
C ALA A 103 -21.90 8.96 -5.05
N PHE A 104 -20.61 8.61 -5.08
CA PHE A 104 -20.14 7.41 -5.75
C PHE A 104 -20.36 6.17 -4.88
N GLN A 105 -20.65 5.04 -5.52
CA GLN A 105 -20.83 3.74 -4.88
C GLN A 105 -20.01 2.66 -5.57
N GLY A 106 -19.85 1.51 -4.90
CA GLY A 106 -19.13 0.38 -5.43
C GLY A 106 -17.62 0.65 -5.59
N THR A 107 -17.07 0.31 -6.74
CA THR A 107 -15.62 0.43 -7.02
C THR A 107 -15.13 1.87 -7.01
N ALA A 108 -15.95 2.82 -7.48
CA ALA A 108 -15.60 4.24 -7.48
C ALA A 108 -15.51 4.79 -6.04
N GLN A 109 -16.42 4.40 -5.15
CA GLN A 109 -16.36 4.77 -3.73
C GLN A 109 -15.11 4.21 -3.05
N ALA A 110 -14.80 2.93 -3.28
CA ALA A 110 -13.62 2.28 -2.73
C ALA A 110 -12.32 2.94 -3.23
N PHE A 111 -12.27 3.32 -4.50
CA PHE A 111 -11.16 4.05 -5.10
C PHE A 111 -10.96 5.42 -4.42
N MET A 112 -12.00 6.22 -4.31
CA MET A 112 -11.94 7.54 -3.66
C MET A 112 -11.52 7.45 -2.19
N ALA A 113 -12.10 6.49 -1.43
CA ALA A 113 -11.73 6.25 -0.04
C ALA A 113 -10.26 5.81 0.10
N SER A 114 -9.78 5.00 -0.84
CA SER A 114 -8.39 4.57 -0.87
C SER A 114 -7.44 5.74 -1.11
N LEU A 115 -7.72 6.60 -2.10
CA LEU A 115 -6.89 7.77 -2.39
C LEU A 115 -6.76 8.71 -1.19
N THR A 116 -7.83 8.88 -0.42
CA THR A 116 -7.84 9.78 0.75
C THR A 116 -7.01 9.23 1.91
N SER A 117 -7.04 7.92 2.15
CA SER A 117 -6.36 7.30 3.30
C SER A 117 -4.90 6.91 3.03
N GLN A 118 -4.52 6.70 1.77
CA GLN A 118 -3.19 6.18 1.41
C GLN A 118 -2.02 7.08 1.78
N PRO A 119 -2.04 8.41 1.59
CA PRO A 119 -0.92 9.26 1.97
C PRO A 119 -0.58 9.14 3.46
N LEU A 120 -1.62 9.05 4.31
CA LEU A 120 -1.44 8.88 5.75
C LEU A 120 -0.82 7.52 6.09
N LEU A 121 -1.26 6.45 5.43
CA LEU A 121 -0.70 5.10 5.63
C LEU A 121 0.75 5.01 5.17
N ILE A 122 1.09 5.61 4.02
CA ILE A 122 2.47 5.68 3.54
C ILE A 122 3.35 6.46 4.51
N LEU A 123 2.87 7.61 5.00
CA LEU A 123 3.59 8.40 5.99
C LEU A 123 3.80 7.62 7.29
N ALA A 124 2.75 6.96 7.80
CA ALA A 124 2.84 6.12 9.00
C ALA A 124 3.85 4.97 8.81
N ALA A 125 3.85 4.31 7.65
CA ALA A 125 4.82 3.27 7.33
C ALA A 125 6.25 3.82 7.28
N LEU A 126 6.47 4.99 6.68
CA LEU A 126 7.79 5.65 6.61
C LEU A 126 8.30 6.01 8.00
N VAL A 127 7.43 6.61 8.84
CA VAL A 127 7.78 6.98 10.23
C VAL A 127 8.12 5.73 11.04
N THR A 128 7.30 4.69 10.95
CA THR A 128 7.56 3.42 11.66
C THR A 128 8.90 2.82 11.27
N VAL A 129 9.18 2.76 9.97
CA VAL A 129 10.48 2.23 9.49
C VAL A 129 11.64 3.12 9.92
N TYR A 130 11.47 4.45 9.89
CA TYR A 130 12.48 5.37 10.39
C TYR A 130 12.82 5.12 11.86
N ILE A 131 11.80 4.96 12.72
CA ILE A 131 11.98 4.69 14.14
C ILE A 131 12.71 3.35 14.35
N VAL A 132 12.22 2.27 13.69
CA VAL A 132 12.82 0.95 13.80
C VAL A 132 14.30 0.96 13.38
N LEU A 133 14.60 1.56 12.22
CA LEU A 133 15.97 1.67 11.75
C LEU A 133 16.80 2.57 12.66
N GLY A 134 16.24 3.67 13.17
CA GLY A 134 16.92 4.57 14.12
C GLY A 134 17.35 3.85 15.39
N VAL A 135 16.49 3.02 15.95
CA VAL A 135 16.76 2.20 17.14
C VAL A 135 17.81 1.12 16.82
N MET A 136 17.66 0.41 15.69
CA MET A 136 18.58 -0.67 15.31
C MET A 136 20.00 -0.20 14.99
N TYR A 137 20.14 0.97 14.36
CA TYR A 137 21.46 1.51 13.98
C TYR A 137 22.04 2.48 15.01
N GLU A 138 21.29 2.82 16.05
CA GLU A 138 21.69 3.84 17.04
C GLU A 138 22.13 5.16 16.38
N SER A 139 21.48 5.52 15.29
CA SER A 139 21.83 6.67 14.45
C SER A 139 20.61 7.29 13.79
N TYR A 140 20.61 8.62 13.69
CA TYR A 140 19.55 9.36 12.98
C TYR A 140 19.82 9.50 11.47
N ILE A 141 21.06 9.30 11.02
CA ILE A 141 21.50 9.56 9.65
C ILE A 141 21.33 8.34 8.76
N HIS A 142 21.68 7.15 9.25
CA HIS A 142 21.61 5.92 8.46
C HIS A 142 20.17 5.55 8.02
N PRO A 143 19.13 5.73 8.86
CA PRO A 143 17.74 5.55 8.40
C PRO A 143 17.36 6.46 7.23
N VAL A 144 17.81 7.72 7.26
CA VAL A 144 17.53 8.67 6.16
C VAL A 144 18.20 8.21 4.86
N THR A 145 19.43 7.71 4.94
CA THR A 145 20.15 7.14 3.78
C THR A 145 19.36 6.00 3.15
N ILE A 146 18.83 5.08 3.96
CA ILE A 146 18.04 3.94 3.48
C ILE A 146 16.69 4.40 2.93
N LEU A 147 16.02 5.34 3.59
CA LEU A 147 14.73 5.86 3.15
C LEU A 147 14.82 6.69 1.86
N SER A 148 15.96 7.33 1.61
CA SER A 148 16.17 8.14 0.39
C SER A 148 16.15 7.31 -0.91
N THR A 149 16.27 5.99 -0.83
CA THR A 149 16.16 5.09 -1.99
C THR A 149 14.72 4.75 -2.37
N LEU A 150 13.73 5.06 -1.52
CA LEU A 150 12.32 4.70 -1.74
C LEU A 150 11.65 5.42 -2.91
N PRO A 151 11.85 6.72 -3.14
CA PRO A 151 11.22 7.40 -4.26
C PRO A 151 11.52 6.76 -5.61
N SER A 152 12.72 6.16 -5.76
CA SER A 152 13.12 5.49 -7.00
C SER A 152 12.24 4.28 -7.34
N ALA A 153 11.79 3.55 -6.33
CA ALA A 153 10.91 2.39 -6.50
C ALA A 153 9.50 2.82 -6.94
N GLY A 154 8.95 3.87 -6.33
CA GLY A 154 7.66 4.44 -6.70
C GLY A 154 7.65 4.98 -8.14
N VAL A 155 8.67 5.77 -8.49
CA VAL A 155 8.84 6.28 -9.87
C VAL A 155 8.97 5.12 -10.85
N GLY A 156 9.73 4.08 -10.52
CA GLY A 156 9.88 2.89 -11.35
C GLY A 156 8.57 2.16 -11.61
N ALA A 157 7.75 1.99 -10.59
CA ALA A 157 6.45 1.36 -10.71
C ALA A 157 5.49 2.19 -11.59
N VAL A 158 5.43 3.50 -11.38
CA VAL A 158 4.59 4.40 -12.19
C VAL A 158 5.03 4.43 -13.65
N LEU A 159 6.33 4.51 -13.92
CA LEU A 159 6.85 4.47 -15.29
C LEU A 159 6.52 3.15 -15.99
N ALA A 160 6.59 2.03 -15.30
CA ALA A 160 6.23 0.72 -15.89
C ALA A 160 4.73 0.64 -16.19
N LEU A 161 3.86 1.13 -15.30
CA LEU A 161 2.42 1.21 -15.55
C LEU A 161 2.13 2.09 -16.76
N MET A 162 2.76 3.26 -16.88
CA MET A 162 2.61 4.14 -18.03
C MET A 162 3.09 3.49 -19.33
N ALA A 163 4.25 2.80 -19.31
CA ALA A 163 4.78 2.08 -20.47
C ALA A 163 3.84 0.95 -20.94
N CYS A 164 3.18 0.28 -20.00
CA CYS A 164 2.19 -0.76 -20.29
C CYS A 164 0.77 -0.20 -20.57
N ARG A 165 0.59 1.12 -20.56
CA ARG A 165 -0.72 1.79 -20.69
C ARG A 165 -1.74 1.26 -19.70
N MET A 166 -1.32 1.08 -18.46
CA MET A 166 -2.16 0.59 -17.37
C MET A 166 -2.41 1.72 -16.38
N GLU A 167 -3.61 1.70 -15.82
CA GLU A 167 -4.02 2.71 -14.84
C GLU A 167 -3.39 2.48 -13.46
N LEU A 168 -3.26 3.55 -12.70
CA LEU A 168 -2.89 3.50 -11.29
C LEU A 168 -4.11 3.07 -10.45
N THR A 169 -4.41 1.78 -10.46
CA THR A 169 -5.50 1.20 -9.67
C THR A 169 -5.12 1.10 -8.19
N VAL A 170 -6.13 0.92 -7.30
CA VAL A 170 -5.89 0.63 -5.87
C VAL A 170 -4.93 -0.55 -5.70
N ILE A 171 -5.04 -1.57 -6.55
CA ILE A 171 -4.20 -2.77 -6.50
C ILE A 171 -2.76 -2.45 -6.93
N ALA A 172 -2.57 -1.58 -7.93
CA ALA A 172 -1.23 -1.10 -8.29
C ALA A 172 -0.56 -0.34 -7.14
N VAL A 173 -1.32 0.46 -6.39
CA VAL A 173 -0.81 1.18 -5.22
C VAL A 173 -0.44 0.22 -4.08
N ILE A 174 -1.23 -0.84 -3.84
CA ILE A 174 -0.83 -1.93 -2.93
C ILE A 174 0.49 -2.54 -3.37
N GLY A 175 0.69 -2.75 -4.69
CA GLY A 175 1.96 -3.20 -5.26
C GLY A 175 3.12 -2.26 -4.93
N ILE A 176 2.92 -0.96 -5.02
CA ILE A 176 3.94 0.05 -4.67
C ILE A 176 4.27 -0.01 -3.17
N ILE A 177 3.28 -0.19 -2.29
CA ILE A 177 3.51 -0.31 -0.85
C ILE A 177 4.31 -1.59 -0.53
N LEU A 178 3.96 -2.72 -1.15
CA LEU A 178 4.73 -3.96 -1.02
C LEU A 178 6.17 -3.80 -1.53
N LEU A 179 6.33 -3.12 -2.65
CA LEU A 179 7.63 -2.84 -3.25
C LEU A 179 8.54 -2.03 -2.32
N ILE A 180 7.98 -1.08 -1.56
CA ILE A 180 8.70 -0.34 -0.54
C ILE A 180 9.37 -1.29 0.45
N GLY A 181 8.67 -2.33 0.91
CA GLY A 181 9.22 -3.33 1.83
C GLY A 181 10.37 -4.14 1.22
N ILE A 182 10.21 -4.58 -0.04
CA ILE A 182 11.20 -5.42 -0.73
C ILE A 182 12.48 -4.62 -1.03
N VAL A 183 12.35 -3.41 -1.53
CA VAL A 183 13.49 -2.55 -1.92
C VAL A 183 14.33 -2.13 -0.71
N LYS A 184 13.69 -1.85 0.43
CA LYS A 184 14.43 -1.50 1.66
C LYS A 184 15.41 -2.58 2.09
N LYS A 185 15.05 -3.85 1.95
CA LYS A 185 15.93 -4.95 2.31
C LYS A 185 17.29 -4.84 1.63
N ASN A 186 17.32 -4.47 0.36
CA ASN A 186 18.57 -4.35 -0.40
C ASN A 186 19.44 -3.19 0.11
N GLY A 187 18.82 -2.04 0.36
CA GLY A 187 19.51 -0.88 0.95
C GLY A 187 20.05 -1.16 2.36
N ILE A 188 19.24 -1.80 3.21
CA ILE A 188 19.63 -2.19 4.56
C ILE A 188 20.84 -3.11 4.53
N MET A 189 20.81 -4.20 3.75
CA MET A 189 21.94 -5.14 3.68
C MET A 189 23.25 -4.50 3.21
N MET A 190 23.17 -3.50 2.34
CA MET A 190 24.35 -2.80 1.82
C MET A 190 24.94 -1.86 2.86
N VAL A 191 24.09 -1.06 3.51
CA VAL A 191 24.52 -0.10 4.54
C VAL A 191 25.02 -0.82 5.80
N ASP A 192 24.35 -1.90 6.20
CA ASP A 192 24.72 -2.70 7.37
C ASP A 192 26.12 -3.28 7.23
N PHE A 193 26.42 -3.89 6.08
CA PHE A 193 27.75 -4.44 5.82
C PHE A 193 28.83 -3.36 5.74
N ALA A 194 28.52 -2.18 5.19
CA ALA A 194 29.45 -1.07 5.15
C ALA A 194 29.77 -0.56 6.57
N LEU A 195 28.75 -0.44 7.44
CA LEU A 195 28.91 -0.03 8.83
C LEU A 195 29.70 -1.07 9.66
N GLU A 196 29.44 -2.36 9.41
CA GLU A 196 30.20 -3.44 10.04
C GLU A 196 31.68 -3.37 9.66
N ALA A 197 31.99 -3.15 8.37
CA ALA A 197 33.35 -2.99 7.88
C ALA A 197 34.05 -1.75 8.49
N GLU A 198 33.33 -0.63 8.67
CA GLU A 198 33.88 0.57 9.33
C GLU A 198 34.14 0.33 10.83
N ARG A 199 33.18 -0.29 11.53
CA ARG A 199 33.25 -0.47 12.99
C ARG A 199 34.23 -1.57 13.41
N THR A 200 34.26 -2.68 12.65
CA THR A 200 35.06 -3.87 13.02
C THR A 200 36.46 -3.82 12.43
N HIS A 201 36.63 -3.33 11.20
CA HIS A 201 37.90 -3.33 10.50
C HIS A 201 38.53 -1.94 10.41
N GLY A 202 37.89 -0.89 10.92
CA GLY A 202 38.40 0.49 10.85
C GLY A 202 38.57 1.03 9.42
N MET A 203 37.85 0.47 8.45
CA MET A 203 37.99 0.86 7.06
C MET A 203 37.47 2.27 6.80
N PRO A 204 38.11 3.03 5.89
CA PRO A 204 37.55 4.31 5.48
C PRO A 204 36.19 4.11 4.77
N PRO A 205 35.20 5.00 4.94
CA PRO A 205 33.85 4.83 4.44
C PRO A 205 33.73 4.55 2.94
N ARG A 206 34.66 5.10 2.15
CA ARG A 206 34.69 4.89 0.70
C ARG A 206 35.05 3.43 0.35
N GLU A 207 36.01 2.85 1.06
CA GLU A 207 36.44 1.47 0.85
C GLU A 207 35.41 0.50 1.42
N ALA A 208 34.86 0.79 2.59
CA ALA A 208 33.82 0.00 3.26
C ALA A 208 32.57 -0.16 2.37
N ILE A 209 32.06 0.94 1.82
CA ILE A 209 30.87 0.87 0.94
C ILE A 209 31.19 0.21 -0.40
N HIS A 210 32.38 0.40 -0.96
CA HIS A 210 32.79 -0.28 -2.20
C HIS A 210 32.87 -1.79 -2.01
N GLN A 211 33.49 -2.24 -0.92
CA GLN A 211 33.56 -3.65 -0.56
C GLN A 211 32.18 -4.23 -0.27
N ALA A 212 31.31 -3.50 0.42
CA ALA A 212 29.91 -3.88 0.63
C ALA A 212 29.17 -4.11 -0.69
N CYS A 213 29.34 -3.20 -1.66
CA CYS A 213 28.74 -3.35 -2.99
C CYS A 213 29.22 -4.61 -3.70
N LEU A 214 30.52 -4.92 -3.67
CA LEU A 214 31.07 -6.10 -4.35
C LEU A 214 30.60 -7.41 -3.72
N LEU A 215 30.67 -7.51 -2.38
CA LEU A 215 30.34 -8.74 -1.66
C LEU A 215 28.83 -9.00 -1.62
N ARG A 216 28.02 -7.96 -1.53
CA ARG A 216 26.55 -8.08 -1.46
C ARG A 216 25.86 -8.06 -2.81
N PHE A 217 26.56 -7.81 -3.91
CA PHE A 217 25.99 -7.78 -5.24
C PHE A 217 25.26 -9.09 -5.59
N ARG A 218 25.91 -10.23 -5.41
CA ARG A 218 25.32 -11.55 -5.72
C ARG A 218 24.08 -11.87 -4.89
N PRO A 219 24.07 -11.77 -3.55
CA PRO A 219 22.88 -12.00 -2.73
C PRO A 219 21.70 -11.07 -3.08
N ILE A 220 21.99 -9.80 -3.35
CA ILE A 220 20.98 -8.81 -3.73
C ILE A 220 20.39 -9.18 -5.08
N MET A 221 21.21 -9.50 -6.08
CA MET A 221 20.73 -9.90 -7.41
C MET A 221 19.90 -11.19 -7.36
N MET A 222 20.31 -12.20 -6.58
CA MET A 222 19.55 -13.43 -6.42
C MET A 222 18.15 -13.18 -5.86
N THR A 223 18.04 -12.37 -4.80
CA THR A 223 16.74 -12.09 -4.17
C THR A 223 15.85 -11.22 -5.06
N THR A 224 16.43 -10.29 -5.80
CA THR A 224 15.67 -9.42 -6.72
C THR A 224 15.19 -10.22 -7.94
N LEU A 225 16.03 -11.08 -8.52
CA LEU A 225 15.62 -11.95 -9.62
C LEU A 225 14.54 -12.95 -9.19
N ALA A 226 14.65 -13.52 -7.99
CA ALA A 226 13.62 -14.40 -7.44
C ALA A 226 12.26 -13.66 -7.28
N ALA A 227 12.28 -12.43 -6.78
CA ALA A 227 11.08 -11.61 -6.66
C ALA A 227 10.51 -11.21 -8.02
N LEU A 228 11.35 -10.87 -9.01
CA LEU A 228 10.94 -10.57 -10.39
C LEU A 228 10.26 -11.77 -11.03
N LEU A 229 10.88 -12.94 -10.96
CA LEU A 229 10.33 -14.19 -11.52
C LEU A 229 9.03 -14.59 -10.81
N GLY A 230 8.93 -14.36 -9.49
CA GLY A 230 7.70 -14.57 -8.72
C GLY A 230 6.56 -13.63 -9.11
N ALA A 231 6.86 -12.39 -9.51
CA ALA A 231 5.86 -11.42 -9.97
C ALA A 231 5.48 -11.61 -11.46
N LEU A 232 6.31 -12.28 -12.25
CA LEU A 232 6.12 -12.48 -13.69
C LEU A 232 4.78 -13.16 -14.05
N PRO A 233 4.34 -14.23 -13.37
CA PRO A 233 3.05 -14.85 -13.66
C PRO A 233 1.86 -13.90 -13.45
N MET A 234 1.96 -12.97 -12.49
CA MET A 234 0.91 -11.98 -12.26
C MET A 234 0.88 -10.91 -13.35
N ALA A 235 2.04 -10.48 -13.84
CA ALA A 235 2.15 -9.48 -14.90
C ALA A 235 1.70 -10.02 -16.27
N LEU A 236 1.97 -11.29 -16.56
CA LEU A 236 1.61 -11.96 -17.81
C LEU A 236 0.24 -12.66 -17.73
N GLY A 237 -0.40 -12.68 -16.58
CA GLY A 237 -1.65 -13.38 -16.34
C GLY A 237 -2.73 -13.01 -17.36
N THR A 238 -3.39 -14.05 -17.91
CA THR A 238 -4.53 -13.93 -18.81
C THR A 238 -5.75 -14.59 -18.18
N GLY A 239 -6.95 -14.23 -18.63
CA GLY A 239 -8.22 -14.80 -18.14
C GLY A 239 -8.92 -13.95 -17.10
N VAL A 240 -9.98 -14.51 -16.50
CA VAL A 240 -10.84 -13.81 -15.54
C VAL A 240 -10.05 -13.34 -14.33
N GLY A 241 -10.19 -12.06 -13.97
CA GLY A 241 -9.47 -11.43 -12.85
C GLY A 241 -8.02 -11.04 -13.17
N SER A 242 -7.55 -11.17 -14.43
CA SER A 242 -6.24 -10.68 -14.84
C SER A 242 -6.15 -9.15 -14.76
N GLU A 243 -7.26 -8.45 -15.01
CA GLU A 243 -7.36 -6.99 -14.94
C GLU A 243 -6.94 -6.44 -13.58
N LEU A 244 -7.20 -7.17 -12.50
CA LEU A 244 -6.81 -6.80 -11.15
C LEU A 244 -5.36 -7.20 -10.83
N ARG A 245 -4.88 -8.34 -11.34
CA ARG A 245 -3.55 -8.87 -10.99
C ARG A 245 -2.43 -8.28 -11.83
N ARG A 246 -2.69 -7.95 -13.10
CA ARG A 246 -1.67 -7.39 -14.00
C ARG A 246 -1.08 -6.07 -13.51
N PRO A 247 -1.89 -5.06 -13.07
CA PRO A 247 -1.34 -3.81 -12.54
C PRO A 247 -0.42 -4.04 -11.34
N LEU A 248 -0.76 -5.00 -10.46
CA LEU A 248 0.07 -5.40 -9.33
C LEU A 248 1.42 -5.98 -9.79
N GLY A 249 1.38 -6.96 -10.71
CA GLY A 249 2.58 -7.59 -11.24
C GLY A 249 3.49 -6.61 -11.98
N VAL A 250 2.92 -5.77 -12.84
CA VAL A 250 3.67 -4.76 -13.61
C VAL A 250 4.30 -3.70 -12.69
N SER A 251 3.58 -3.21 -11.68
CA SER A 251 4.12 -2.24 -10.74
C SER A 251 5.28 -2.80 -9.92
N ILE A 252 5.18 -4.07 -9.48
CA ILE A 252 6.27 -4.75 -8.77
C ILE A 252 7.48 -4.95 -9.66
N ILE A 253 7.31 -5.49 -10.87
CA ILE A 253 8.42 -5.75 -11.81
C ILE A 253 9.12 -4.45 -12.20
N GLY A 254 8.36 -3.46 -12.65
CA GLY A 254 8.92 -2.18 -13.07
C GLY A 254 9.62 -1.44 -11.95
N GLY A 255 8.98 -1.42 -10.78
CA GLY A 255 9.56 -0.81 -9.60
C GLY A 255 10.83 -1.53 -9.14
N LEU A 256 10.88 -2.87 -9.15
CA LEU A 256 12.09 -3.62 -8.79
C LEU A 256 13.23 -3.38 -9.78
N VAL A 257 12.97 -3.42 -11.09
CA VAL A 257 14.02 -3.23 -12.11
C VAL A 257 14.65 -1.84 -11.98
N ILE A 258 13.84 -0.79 -11.97
CA ILE A 258 14.34 0.59 -11.89
C ILE A 258 14.96 0.87 -10.52
N SER A 259 14.30 0.43 -9.45
CA SER A 259 14.83 0.61 -8.11
C SER A 259 16.15 -0.14 -7.90
N GLN A 260 16.29 -1.36 -8.45
CA GLN A 260 17.53 -2.11 -8.34
C GLN A 260 18.69 -1.37 -9.01
N ALA A 261 18.47 -0.90 -10.25
CA ALA A 261 19.48 -0.14 -10.98
C ALA A 261 19.86 1.15 -10.23
N LEU A 262 18.86 1.90 -9.76
CA LEU A 262 19.10 3.13 -9.04
C LEU A 262 19.70 2.88 -7.65
N THR A 263 19.24 1.89 -6.89
CA THR A 263 19.75 1.59 -5.54
C THR A 263 21.23 1.23 -5.56
N LEU A 264 21.68 0.45 -6.54
CA LEU A 264 23.09 0.14 -6.69
C LEU A 264 23.97 1.37 -6.91
N TYR A 265 23.41 2.42 -7.52
CA TYR A 265 24.11 3.66 -7.81
C TYR A 265 23.92 4.73 -6.73
N THR A 266 22.69 4.90 -6.27
CA THR A 266 22.33 5.99 -5.34
C THR A 266 22.74 5.69 -3.90
N THR A 267 22.64 4.43 -3.44
CA THR A 267 22.96 4.09 -2.05
C THR A 267 24.40 4.41 -1.69
N PRO A 268 25.44 4.03 -2.47
CA PRO A 268 26.81 4.40 -2.18
C PRO A 268 27.05 5.92 -2.20
N VAL A 269 26.45 6.61 -3.16
CA VAL A 269 26.60 8.07 -3.30
C VAL A 269 25.98 8.81 -2.11
N ILE A 270 24.77 8.42 -1.73
CA ILE A 270 24.05 9.04 -0.61
C ILE A 270 24.74 8.72 0.72
N TYR A 271 25.21 7.48 0.89
CA TYR A 271 25.98 7.09 2.06
C TYR A 271 27.20 7.99 2.26
N LEU A 272 28.02 8.17 1.22
CA LEU A 272 29.18 9.03 1.27
C LEU A 272 28.84 10.52 1.43
N ALA A 273 27.71 10.98 0.85
CA ALA A 273 27.25 12.35 1.02
C ALA A 273 26.87 12.65 2.47
N PHE A 274 26.12 11.74 3.09
CA PHE A 274 25.73 11.88 4.50
C PHE A 274 26.90 11.70 5.47
N ASP A 275 27.86 10.81 5.19
CA ASP A 275 29.07 10.71 5.97
C ASP A 275 29.87 12.03 5.94
N ARG A 276 30.05 12.63 4.75
CA ARG A 276 30.70 13.95 4.63
C ARG A 276 29.94 15.05 5.38
N LEU A 277 28.60 15.02 5.31
CA LEU A 277 27.76 15.98 6.03
C LEU A 277 27.91 15.80 7.54
N ALA A 278 27.86 14.55 8.02
CA ALA A 278 28.04 14.22 9.44
C ALA A 278 29.41 14.69 9.98
N ARG A 279 30.46 14.48 9.20
CA ARG A 279 31.81 14.96 9.56
C ARG A 279 31.89 16.49 9.57
N ARG A 280 31.23 17.18 8.63
CA ARG A 280 31.19 18.66 8.64
C ARG A 280 30.41 19.20 9.85
N LEU A 281 29.36 18.51 10.28
CA LEU A 281 28.58 18.90 11.46
C LEU A 281 29.30 18.57 12.76
N ARG A 282 29.99 17.43 12.84
CA ARG A 282 30.85 17.05 13.99
C ARG A 282 32.14 17.86 14.07
N GLY A 283 32.74 18.24 12.95
CA GLY A 283 33.97 19.03 12.89
C GLY A 283 33.85 20.48 13.36
N ARG A 284 32.64 20.91 13.74
CA ARG A 284 32.38 22.20 14.38
C ARG A 284 32.29 22.12 15.91
N GLY A 285 32.41 20.96 16.52
CA GLY A 285 32.23 20.83 17.96
C GLY A 285 32.84 19.57 18.57
N ALA A 286 34.10 19.26 18.37
CA ALA A 286 35.00 18.58 19.30
C ALA A 286 36.23 18.01 18.55
N ALA A 287 37.39 18.55 18.78
CA ALA A 287 38.63 17.81 18.64
C ALA A 287 38.59 16.68 19.68
N ILE A 288 38.48 15.43 19.22
CA ILE A 288 38.76 14.29 20.09
C ILE A 288 40.26 14.33 20.38
N PRO A 289 40.68 14.44 21.65
CA PRO A 289 42.10 14.31 21.96
C PRO A 289 42.57 12.92 21.51
N ALA A 290 43.68 12.89 20.81
CA ALA A 290 44.40 11.66 20.50
C ALA A 290 44.61 10.89 21.82
N PRO A 291 44.49 9.54 21.82
CA PRO A 291 44.89 8.79 23.00
C PRO A 291 46.35 9.07 23.24
N ASP A 292 46.64 9.64 24.40
CA ASP A 292 47.99 9.77 24.92
C ASP A 292 48.67 8.42 24.83
N THR A 293 49.70 8.33 24.02
CA THR A 293 50.69 7.29 24.13
C THR A 293 51.43 7.57 25.44
N ALA A 294 50.80 7.09 26.52
CA ALA A 294 51.43 7.09 27.83
C ALA A 294 52.67 6.18 27.79
N GLY A 295 53.76 6.82 28.00
CA GLY A 295 54.94 6.39 28.69
C GLY A 295 55.37 4.94 28.55
N ASP A 296 56.43 4.78 27.80
CA ASP A 296 57.40 3.70 27.95
C ASP A 296 57.93 3.71 29.40
N PRO A 297 57.65 2.71 30.26
CA PRO A 297 58.38 2.57 31.53
C PRO A 297 59.63 1.77 31.25
N GLY A 298 60.74 2.48 31.44
CA GLY A 298 62.14 2.08 31.32
C GLY A 298 62.45 0.66 31.74
N VAL A 299 63.26 0.05 30.90
CA VAL A 299 64.00 -1.18 31.16
C VAL A 299 64.99 -0.94 32.29
N PRO A 300 65.00 -1.67 33.41
CA PRO A 300 66.14 -1.76 34.28
C PRO A 300 67.09 -2.85 33.78
N ASP A 301 68.31 -2.42 33.45
CA ASP A 301 69.46 -3.25 33.27
C ASP A 301 69.85 -3.87 34.61
N GLY A 302 69.98 -5.18 34.68
CA GLY A 302 70.38 -5.89 35.90
C GLY A 302 70.89 -7.30 35.57
N ARG A 303 72.19 -7.31 35.30
CA ARG A 303 73.00 -8.54 35.33
C ARG A 303 72.80 -9.27 36.67
N ASP A 304 72.66 -10.57 36.66
CA ASP A 304 73.46 -11.58 37.28
C ASP A 304 72.75 -12.98 37.21
N GLY A 305 73.46 -13.96 36.67
CA GLY A 305 73.14 -15.38 36.70
C GLY A 305 73.49 -16.03 38.01
N PRO A 306 73.72 -17.33 38.15
CA PRO A 306 73.16 -18.49 37.39
C PRO A 306 72.60 -19.60 38.36
N GLY A 307 71.97 -20.57 37.81
CA GLY A 307 72.00 -21.87 38.52
C GLY A 307 70.67 -22.59 38.70
N GLY A 308 70.60 -23.79 38.17
CA GLY A 308 69.95 -24.95 38.85
C GLY A 308 68.79 -25.59 38.16
N ARG A 309 69.08 -26.63 37.37
CA ARG A 309 68.49 -28.00 37.41
C ARG A 309 67.02 -28.12 37.83
N GLY A 310 66.12 -28.74 37.04
CA GLY A 310 66.05 -30.17 36.91
C GLY A 310 64.58 -30.60 36.84
N GLU A 311 64.36 -31.67 36.13
CA GLU A 311 63.32 -32.70 36.19
C GLU A 311 62.00 -32.36 35.49
N GLN A 312 61.69 -32.96 34.30
CA GLN A 312 61.23 -34.35 34.01
C GLN A 312 59.91 -34.72 34.76
N GLY A 313 58.92 -35.05 33.93
CA GLY A 313 57.91 -35.97 34.40
C GLY A 313 56.57 -35.91 33.62
N LYS A 314 56.49 -36.72 32.55
CA LYS A 314 55.48 -37.75 32.22
C LYS A 314 53.99 -37.34 32.09
N GLN A 315 53.41 -37.45 30.91
CA GLN A 315 52.58 -38.59 30.38
C GLN A 315 51.31 -38.96 31.17
N GLY A 316 50.24 -39.03 30.41
CA GLY A 316 49.00 -39.78 30.64
C GLY A 316 47.85 -39.23 29.80
N LYS A 317 47.59 -39.69 28.73
CA LYS A 317 46.85 -40.70 27.93
C LYS A 317 45.58 -41.22 28.61
N GLN A 318 44.53 -41.35 27.72
CA GLN A 318 43.33 -42.21 27.75
C GLN A 318 42.11 -41.52 28.32
N GLY A 319 40.91 -41.68 27.77
CA GLY A 319 40.31 -42.51 26.74
C GLY A 319 38.84 -42.13 26.69
N GLU A 320 38.22 -42.06 25.53
CA GLU A 320 37.26 -43.02 24.99
C GLU A 320 36.05 -43.40 25.85
N HIS A 321 34.84 -43.06 25.38
CA HIS A 321 33.64 -43.88 25.21
C HIS A 321 32.46 -43.00 24.80
N VAL A 322 31.92 -43.09 23.55
CA VAL A 322 30.96 -44.06 22.98
C VAL A 322 29.63 -44.16 23.79
N GLY A 323 28.56 -43.91 23.07
CA GLY A 323 27.17 -44.22 23.41
C GLY A 323 26.18 -43.34 22.65
N THR A 324 25.86 -43.66 21.40
CA THR A 324 24.62 -44.18 20.80
C THR A 324 23.41 -44.15 21.77
N ASP A 325 22.33 -43.45 21.37
CA ASP A 325 21.13 -44.09 20.86
C ASP A 325 20.04 -43.09 20.50
N ARG A 326 19.40 -43.44 19.38
CA ARG A 326 18.11 -42.96 18.90
C ARG A 326 16.95 -43.58 19.73
N PRO A 327 15.69 -43.16 19.55
CA PRO A 327 15.01 -43.09 18.25
C PRO A 327 14.55 -41.68 17.82
#